data_cee061d94043d803a540cb3b18a8bb15
#
_entry.id   cee061d94043d803a540cb3b18a8bb15
#
_cell.length_a   1.000
_cell.length_b   1.000
_cell.length_c   1.000
_cell.angle_alpha   90.00
_cell.angle_beta   90.00
_cell.angle_gamma   90.00
#
_symmetry.space_group_name_H-M   'P 1'
#
loop_
_entity.id
_entity.type
_entity.pdbx_description
1 polymer ?
#
loop_
_entity_poly.entity_id
_entity_poly.type
_entity_poly.pdbx_seq_one_letter_code
_entity_poly.pdbx_strand_id
1 'polypeptide(L)'
;MIFTGTGPTFLAQVDPEGFALEEDLEYWAYEHAFKDGRDNVKALVNDFEIPTIGVMNGPGAHAEMCLMCDITICSEDAVIFDPHFAMGSVPGDGIHTCLLELLGVKRGAYALLTGQVIDANTALEYGLVNEVVPRESLLSRAYEIADQIMQQKRTIRRLTSQVVRRPWKQRVADDLDGGFGMQMFGHLAKREVVHTQARTEEVARTAGVDTGA
;
A
#
# COMPACT_ATOMS: atom_id res chain seq x y z
N MET A 1 -9.24 8.81 -11.11
CA MET A 1 -7.79 9.01 -10.91
C MET A 1 -7.12 7.66 -11.13
N ILE A 2 -6.00 7.62 -11.85
CA ILE A 2 -5.14 6.43 -11.94
C ILE A 2 -3.90 6.70 -11.09
N PHE A 3 -3.55 5.77 -10.21
CA PHE A 3 -2.39 5.83 -9.33
C PHE A 3 -1.45 4.67 -9.66
N THR A 4 -0.17 4.95 -9.96
CA THR A 4 0.80 3.93 -10.35
C THR A 4 2.21 4.34 -9.94
N GLY A 5 3.12 3.39 -9.85
CA GLY A 5 4.54 3.62 -9.69
C GLY A 5 5.23 4.09 -10.98
N THR A 6 6.46 4.56 -10.86
CA THR A 6 7.33 4.91 -11.98
C THR A 6 8.38 3.82 -12.18
N GLY A 7 8.75 3.55 -13.43
CA GLY A 7 9.74 2.52 -13.75
C GLY A 7 9.21 1.09 -13.58
N PRO A 8 10.09 0.12 -13.27
CA PRO A 8 9.74 -1.31 -13.26
C PRO A 8 9.11 -1.80 -11.94
N THR A 9 9.12 -0.99 -10.90
CA THR A 9 8.67 -1.35 -9.55
C THR A 9 7.59 -0.42 -9.05
N PHE A 10 6.83 -0.87 -8.05
CA PHE A 10 5.81 -0.05 -7.39
C PHE A 10 6.29 0.36 -6.00
N LEU A 11 6.56 1.66 -5.80
CA LEU A 11 6.99 2.25 -4.52
C LEU A 11 8.11 1.47 -3.81
N ALA A 12 9.08 0.96 -4.58
CA ALA A 12 10.16 0.14 -4.05
C ALA A 12 11.37 0.95 -3.56
N GLN A 13 11.47 2.21 -3.97
CA GLN A 13 12.58 3.08 -3.61
C GLN A 13 12.14 4.14 -2.61
N VAL A 14 12.99 4.35 -1.62
CA VAL A 14 12.84 5.38 -0.60
C VAL A 14 13.85 6.48 -0.91
N ASP A 15 13.42 7.73 -0.87
CA ASP A 15 14.34 8.86 -0.96
C ASP A 15 15.26 8.87 0.27
N PRO A 16 16.59 8.65 0.10
CA PRO A 16 17.51 8.60 1.22
C PRO A 16 17.59 9.93 2.00
N GLU A 17 17.33 11.07 1.33
CA GLU A 17 17.33 12.37 1.99
C GLU A 17 16.09 12.56 2.86
N GLY A 18 14.93 12.05 2.41
CA GLY A 18 13.69 12.06 3.18
C GLY A 18 13.69 11.10 4.38
N PHE A 19 14.61 10.12 4.37
CA PHE A 19 14.83 9.19 5.48
C PHE A 19 16.15 9.42 6.21
N ALA A 20 16.85 10.53 5.92
CA ALA A 20 17.99 10.93 6.72
C ALA A 20 17.52 11.07 8.16
N LEU A 21 18.12 10.24 9.03
CA LEU A 21 17.87 10.26 10.46
C LEU A 21 18.16 11.65 10.96
N GLU A 22 17.13 12.35 11.37
CA GLU A 22 17.30 13.54 12.17
C GLU A 22 17.87 13.15 13.52
N GLU A 23 18.69 14.02 14.10
CA GLU A 23 19.19 13.87 15.46
C GLU A 23 18.04 13.73 16.47
N ASP A 24 16.85 14.26 16.11
CA ASP A 24 15.60 14.17 16.87
C ASP A 24 14.67 13.08 16.31
N LEU A 25 14.85 11.87 16.80
CA LEU A 25 14.03 10.71 16.43
C LEU A 25 12.54 10.90 16.80
N GLU A 26 12.24 11.60 17.89
CA GLU A 26 10.85 11.81 18.33
C GLU A 26 10.12 12.76 17.37
N TYR A 27 10.80 13.82 16.91
CA TYR A 27 10.28 14.74 15.91
C TYR A 27 10.07 14.01 14.57
N TRP A 28 11.07 13.25 14.10
CA TRP A 28 10.94 12.45 12.88
C TRP A 28 9.75 11.49 12.95
N ALA A 29 9.61 10.73 14.05
CA ALA A 29 8.54 9.77 14.23
C ALA A 29 7.16 10.43 14.19
N TYR A 30 7.03 11.63 14.74
CA TYR A 30 5.75 12.34 14.75
C TYR A 30 5.45 13.03 13.40
N GLU A 31 6.33 13.89 12.92
CA GLU A 31 6.04 14.75 11.76
C GLU A 31 6.10 13.98 10.45
N HIS A 32 7.15 13.20 10.23
CA HIS A 32 7.36 12.57 8.93
C HIS A 32 6.72 11.18 8.82
N ALA A 33 6.77 10.38 9.85
CA ALA A 33 6.23 9.03 9.78
C ALA A 33 4.76 8.97 10.21
N PHE A 34 4.44 9.37 11.45
CA PHE A 34 3.07 9.26 11.95
C PHE A 34 2.13 10.22 11.22
N LYS A 35 2.44 11.52 11.20
CA LYS A 35 1.55 12.54 10.66
C LYS A 35 1.44 12.44 9.14
N ASP A 36 2.57 12.54 8.42
CA ASP A 36 2.57 12.59 6.96
C ASP A 36 2.13 11.24 6.35
N GLY A 37 2.64 10.12 6.86
CA GLY A 37 2.23 8.79 6.40
C GLY A 37 0.74 8.55 6.59
N ARG A 38 0.23 8.82 7.78
CA ARG A 38 -1.18 8.72 8.10
C ARG A 38 -2.05 9.64 7.22
N ASP A 39 -1.63 10.90 7.06
CA ASP A 39 -2.42 11.89 6.31
C ASP A 39 -2.46 11.53 4.81
N ASN A 40 -1.41 10.94 4.26
CA ASN A 40 -1.41 10.40 2.89
C ASN A 40 -2.47 9.31 2.68
N VAL A 41 -2.54 8.33 3.59
CA VAL A 41 -3.56 7.27 3.52
C VAL A 41 -4.97 7.85 3.73
N LYS A 42 -5.14 8.75 4.71
CA LYS A 42 -6.43 9.42 4.95
C LYS A 42 -6.88 10.24 3.74
N ALA A 43 -5.98 10.98 3.10
CA ALA A 43 -6.30 11.76 1.91
C ALA A 43 -6.76 10.85 0.76
N LEU A 44 -6.05 9.74 0.50
CA LEU A 44 -6.45 8.77 -0.51
C LEU A 44 -7.87 8.25 -0.30
N VAL A 45 -8.20 7.88 0.93
CA VAL A 45 -9.47 7.24 1.26
C VAL A 45 -10.61 8.25 1.44
N ASN A 46 -10.36 9.38 2.11
CA ASN A 46 -11.41 10.29 2.54
C ASN A 46 -11.64 11.48 1.60
N ASP A 47 -10.57 12.03 1.00
CA ASP A 47 -10.64 13.34 0.34
C ASP A 47 -10.89 13.22 -1.17
N PHE A 48 -10.52 12.10 -1.79
CA PHE A 48 -10.83 11.87 -3.19
C PHE A 48 -12.30 11.47 -3.38
N GLU A 49 -13.09 12.36 -3.97
CA GLU A 49 -14.50 12.09 -4.28
C GLU A 49 -14.71 11.56 -5.71
N ILE A 50 -13.68 11.08 -6.35
CA ILE A 50 -13.73 10.51 -7.71
C ILE A 50 -13.29 9.04 -7.67
N PRO A 51 -13.73 8.19 -8.62
CA PRO A 51 -13.24 6.84 -8.73
C PRO A 51 -11.71 6.78 -8.86
N THR A 52 -11.10 5.84 -8.17
CA THR A 52 -9.65 5.62 -8.13
C THR A 52 -9.32 4.23 -8.66
N ILE A 53 -8.27 4.14 -9.48
CA ILE A 53 -7.74 2.90 -10.03
C ILE A 53 -6.28 2.81 -9.60
N GLY A 54 -5.96 1.84 -8.76
CA GLY A 54 -4.61 1.49 -8.38
C GLY A 54 -3.99 0.55 -9.41
N VAL A 55 -2.79 0.86 -9.87
CA VAL A 55 -2.07 0.10 -10.88
C VAL A 55 -0.71 -0.29 -10.34
N MET A 56 -0.59 -1.52 -9.86
CA MET A 56 0.68 -2.06 -9.36
C MET A 56 1.52 -2.51 -10.55
N ASN A 57 2.47 -1.67 -10.95
CA ASN A 57 3.27 -1.86 -12.15
C ASN A 57 4.50 -2.79 -11.98
N GLY A 58 4.58 -3.50 -10.87
CA GLY A 58 5.64 -4.45 -10.57
C GLY A 58 5.76 -4.76 -9.09
N PRO A 59 6.80 -5.50 -8.68
CA PRO A 59 7.07 -5.74 -7.25
C PRO A 59 7.37 -4.41 -6.53
N GLY A 60 7.02 -4.35 -5.26
CA GLY A 60 7.28 -3.16 -4.45
C GLY A 60 6.68 -3.25 -3.06
N ALA A 61 6.96 -2.23 -2.26
CA ALA A 61 6.37 -2.03 -0.95
C ALA A 61 5.12 -1.14 -1.05
N HIS A 62 4.49 -0.84 0.06
CA HIS A 62 3.35 0.08 0.16
C HIS A 62 2.18 -0.26 -0.78
N ALA A 63 1.88 -1.56 -0.91
CA ALA A 63 0.76 -2.04 -1.71
C ALA A 63 -0.59 -1.47 -1.26
N GLU A 64 -0.72 -1.06 0.02
CA GLU A 64 -1.91 -0.43 0.60
C GLU A 64 -2.38 0.78 -0.21
N MET A 65 -1.47 1.54 -0.80
CA MET A 65 -1.81 2.70 -1.63
C MET A 65 -2.60 2.32 -2.90
N CYS A 66 -2.37 1.13 -3.45
CA CYS A 66 -3.20 0.60 -4.54
C CYS A 66 -4.41 -0.17 -4.02
N LEU A 67 -4.25 -0.97 -2.97
CA LEU A 67 -5.31 -1.84 -2.43
C LEU A 67 -6.50 -1.04 -1.85
N MET A 68 -6.27 0.18 -1.39
CA MET A 68 -7.31 1.10 -0.93
C MET A 68 -7.97 1.90 -2.07
N CYS A 69 -7.50 1.79 -3.31
CA CYS A 69 -8.22 2.31 -4.45
C CYS A 69 -9.54 1.56 -4.69
N ASP A 70 -10.49 2.18 -5.42
CA ASP A 70 -11.79 1.55 -5.70
C ASP A 70 -11.64 0.31 -6.60
N ILE A 71 -10.65 0.31 -7.49
CA ILE A 71 -10.26 -0.81 -8.37
C ILE A 71 -8.75 -0.95 -8.30
N THR A 72 -8.25 -2.18 -8.28
CA THR A 72 -6.81 -2.47 -8.31
C THR A 72 -6.50 -3.47 -9.41
N ILE A 73 -5.57 -3.14 -10.29
CA ILE A 73 -5.01 -4.05 -11.29
C ILE A 73 -3.50 -4.14 -11.10
N CYS A 74 -2.89 -5.26 -11.50
CA CYS A 74 -1.45 -5.42 -11.35
C CYS A 74 -0.81 -6.11 -12.55
N SER A 75 0.53 -5.97 -12.66
CA SER A 75 1.34 -6.73 -13.61
C SER A 75 1.49 -8.20 -13.16
N GLU A 76 1.82 -9.08 -14.10
CA GLU A 76 2.02 -10.51 -13.85
C GLU A 76 3.15 -10.79 -12.85
N ASP A 77 4.11 -9.89 -12.75
CA ASP A 77 5.25 -9.97 -11.83
C ASP A 77 5.09 -9.15 -10.54
N ALA A 78 3.93 -8.52 -10.36
CA ALA A 78 3.63 -7.82 -9.11
C ALA A 78 3.56 -8.80 -7.94
N VAL A 79 4.02 -8.34 -6.79
CA VAL A 79 3.92 -9.07 -5.53
C VAL A 79 3.37 -8.14 -4.45
N ILE A 80 2.63 -8.73 -3.53
CA ILE A 80 2.13 -8.07 -2.31
C ILE A 80 2.76 -8.76 -1.13
N PHE A 81 3.47 -8.00 -0.31
CA PHE A 81 4.07 -8.50 0.93
C PHE A 81 4.23 -7.36 1.93
N ASP A 82 4.34 -7.71 3.18
CA ASP A 82 4.65 -6.77 4.25
C ASP A 82 6.02 -7.09 4.87
N PRO A 83 7.01 -6.19 4.74
CA PRO A 83 8.35 -6.41 5.28
C PRO A 83 8.48 -6.04 6.77
N HIS A 84 7.52 -5.33 7.37
CA HIS A 84 7.67 -4.71 8.69
C HIS A 84 8.10 -5.69 9.77
N PHE A 85 7.37 -6.79 9.94
CA PHE A 85 7.67 -7.75 10.99
C PHE A 85 9.06 -8.39 10.81
N ALA A 86 9.44 -8.73 9.57
CA ALA A 86 10.77 -9.26 9.27
C ALA A 86 11.89 -8.24 9.51
N MET A 87 11.61 -6.95 9.32
CA MET A 87 12.53 -5.86 9.66
C MET A 87 12.55 -5.53 11.15
N GLY A 88 11.71 -6.17 11.95
CA GLY A 88 11.56 -5.90 13.38
C GLY A 88 10.77 -4.63 13.68
N SER A 89 9.88 -4.24 12.76
CA SER A 89 8.93 -3.15 12.93
C SER A 89 7.49 -3.68 13.08
N VAL A 90 6.58 -2.80 13.44
CA VAL A 90 5.15 -3.11 13.52
C VAL A 90 4.50 -2.69 12.20
N PRO A 91 3.73 -3.56 11.53
CA PRO A 91 2.95 -3.16 10.35
C PRO A 91 1.80 -2.24 10.79
N GLY A 92 1.94 -0.95 10.57
CA GLY A 92 1.01 0.06 11.09
C GLY A 92 0.59 1.14 10.10
N ASP A 93 1.19 1.18 8.91
CA ASP A 93 1.03 2.22 7.89
C ASP A 93 -0.18 2.06 6.96
N GLY A 94 -1.05 1.09 7.24
CA GLY A 94 -2.24 0.80 6.43
C GLY A 94 -2.21 -0.56 5.76
N ILE A 95 -1.04 -1.19 5.56
CA ILE A 95 -0.96 -2.52 4.96
C ILE A 95 -1.68 -3.57 5.81
N HIS A 96 -1.58 -3.47 7.15
CA HIS A 96 -2.30 -4.35 8.07
C HIS A 96 -3.82 -4.25 7.89
N THR A 97 -4.34 -3.03 7.73
CA THR A 97 -5.76 -2.77 7.47
C THR A 97 -6.20 -3.45 6.16
N CYS A 98 -5.40 -3.31 5.08
CA CYS A 98 -5.70 -3.95 3.81
C CYS A 98 -5.70 -5.47 3.89
N LEU A 99 -4.64 -6.06 4.43
CA LEU A 99 -4.50 -7.51 4.46
C LEU A 99 -5.53 -8.18 5.39
N LEU A 100 -5.85 -7.56 6.52
CA LEU A 100 -6.87 -8.09 7.43
C LEU A 100 -8.29 -7.98 6.84
N GLU A 101 -8.60 -6.89 6.12
CA GLU A 101 -9.90 -6.70 5.50
C GLU A 101 -10.11 -7.62 4.29
N LEU A 102 -9.14 -7.64 3.36
CA LEU A 102 -9.29 -8.35 2.09
C LEU A 102 -9.07 -9.87 2.22
N LEU A 103 -8.14 -10.31 3.06
CA LEU A 103 -7.83 -11.72 3.26
C LEU A 103 -8.62 -12.37 4.40
N GLY A 104 -9.23 -11.53 5.25
CA GLY A 104 -9.78 -11.95 6.53
C GLY A 104 -8.69 -12.21 7.58
N VAL A 105 -9.10 -12.26 8.85
CA VAL A 105 -8.20 -12.25 10.02
C VAL A 105 -7.12 -13.35 9.96
N LYS A 106 -7.44 -14.55 9.53
CA LYS A 106 -6.47 -15.68 9.57
C LYS A 106 -5.38 -15.58 8.52
N ARG A 107 -5.73 -15.32 7.26
CA ARG A 107 -4.76 -15.17 6.18
C ARG A 107 -3.98 -13.86 6.34
N GLY A 108 -4.67 -12.77 6.71
CA GLY A 108 -4.02 -11.48 6.96
C GLY A 108 -3.00 -11.56 8.08
N ALA A 109 -3.35 -12.15 9.23
CA ALA A 109 -2.41 -12.36 10.34
C ALA A 109 -1.22 -13.26 9.93
N TYR A 110 -1.46 -14.29 9.14
CA TYR A 110 -0.37 -15.14 8.64
C TYR A 110 0.57 -14.35 7.74
N ALA A 111 0.04 -13.59 6.77
CA ALA A 111 0.86 -12.78 5.87
C ALA A 111 1.70 -11.75 6.64
N LEU A 112 1.08 -11.02 7.59
CA LEU A 112 1.75 -10.00 8.38
C LEU A 112 2.84 -10.56 9.32
N LEU A 113 2.60 -11.72 9.96
CA LEU A 113 3.54 -12.30 10.92
C LEU A 113 4.66 -13.11 10.27
N THR A 114 4.46 -13.60 9.05
CA THR A 114 5.45 -14.43 8.35
C THR A 114 6.18 -13.70 7.22
N GLY A 115 5.70 -12.50 6.83
CA GLY A 115 6.18 -11.82 5.63
C GLY A 115 5.87 -12.59 4.35
N GLN A 116 4.73 -13.31 4.32
CA GLN A 116 4.32 -14.07 3.14
C GLN A 116 4.30 -13.19 1.89
N VAL A 117 5.01 -13.62 0.87
CA VAL A 117 4.92 -13.03 -0.47
C VAL A 117 3.72 -13.62 -1.19
N ILE A 118 2.83 -12.76 -1.65
CA ILE A 118 1.64 -13.11 -2.41
C ILE A 118 1.88 -12.66 -3.85
N ASP A 119 2.01 -13.61 -4.79
CA ASP A 119 2.17 -13.32 -6.21
C ASP A 119 0.87 -12.81 -6.84
N ALA A 120 0.96 -12.26 -8.06
CA ALA A 120 -0.15 -11.66 -8.76
C ALA A 120 -1.36 -12.60 -8.95
N ASN A 121 -1.12 -13.87 -9.29
CA ASN A 121 -2.19 -14.83 -9.50
C ASN A 121 -2.88 -15.21 -8.18
N THR A 122 -2.11 -15.42 -7.12
CA THR A 122 -2.64 -15.64 -5.77
C THR A 122 -3.39 -14.40 -5.27
N ALA A 123 -2.90 -13.19 -5.55
CA ALA A 123 -3.58 -11.94 -5.22
C ALA A 123 -4.94 -11.83 -5.93
N LEU A 124 -5.03 -12.23 -7.19
CA LEU A 124 -6.30 -12.31 -7.93
C LEU A 124 -7.24 -13.35 -7.31
N GLU A 125 -6.74 -14.56 -7.04
CA GLU A 125 -7.53 -15.64 -6.42
C GLU A 125 -8.09 -15.22 -5.05
N TYR A 126 -7.30 -14.49 -4.26
CA TYR A 126 -7.70 -14.04 -2.93
C TYR A 126 -8.54 -12.75 -2.94
N GLY A 127 -8.71 -12.13 -4.10
CA GLY A 127 -9.49 -10.90 -4.23
C GLY A 127 -8.76 -9.64 -3.76
N LEU A 128 -7.43 -9.66 -3.68
CA LEU A 128 -6.61 -8.47 -3.40
C LEU A 128 -6.57 -7.53 -4.60
N VAL A 129 -6.61 -8.08 -5.82
CA VAL A 129 -6.64 -7.33 -7.07
C VAL A 129 -7.80 -7.79 -7.95
N ASN A 130 -8.24 -6.93 -8.87
CA ASN A 130 -9.35 -7.21 -9.76
C ASN A 130 -8.91 -7.88 -11.07
N GLU A 131 -7.72 -7.53 -11.56
CA GLU A 131 -7.17 -8.07 -12.80
C GLU A 131 -5.65 -8.19 -12.72
N VAL A 132 -5.10 -9.22 -13.38
CA VAL A 132 -3.68 -9.37 -13.66
C VAL A 132 -3.51 -9.22 -15.17
N VAL A 133 -2.62 -8.33 -15.60
CA VAL A 133 -2.40 -8.02 -17.03
C VAL A 133 -0.90 -7.93 -17.34
N PRO A 134 -0.49 -8.22 -18.58
CA PRO A 134 0.89 -7.98 -19.00
C PRO A 134 1.33 -6.54 -18.67
N ARG A 135 2.55 -6.37 -18.18
CA ARG A 135 3.09 -5.08 -17.75
C ARG A 135 2.91 -3.97 -18.79
N GLU A 136 3.20 -4.27 -20.05
CA GLU A 136 3.07 -3.34 -21.18
C GLU A 136 1.62 -2.90 -21.45
N SER A 137 0.64 -3.66 -20.98
CA SER A 137 -0.78 -3.40 -21.17
C SER A 137 -1.45 -2.69 -19.96
N LEU A 138 -0.74 -2.57 -18.85
CA LEU A 138 -1.32 -2.06 -17.59
C LEU A 138 -1.97 -0.69 -17.73
N LEU A 139 -1.24 0.29 -18.26
CA LEU A 139 -1.78 1.66 -18.38
C LEU A 139 -2.90 1.73 -19.41
N SER A 140 -2.79 1.04 -20.54
CA SER A 140 -3.88 1.00 -21.52
C SER A 140 -5.13 0.37 -20.91
N ARG A 141 -4.99 -0.71 -20.15
CA ARG A 141 -6.11 -1.34 -19.44
C ARG A 141 -6.73 -0.41 -18.40
N ALA A 142 -5.92 0.30 -17.62
CA ALA A 142 -6.41 1.27 -16.66
C ALA A 142 -7.20 2.42 -17.33
N TYR A 143 -6.76 2.89 -18.50
CA TYR A 143 -7.50 3.88 -19.28
C TYR A 143 -8.81 3.32 -19.82
N GLU A 144 -8.85 2.06 -20.33
CA GLU A 144 -10.09 1.42 -20.76
C GLU A 144 -11.13 1.36 -19.61
N ILE A 145 -10.70 0.95 -18.40
CA ILE A 145 -11.56 0.94 -17.22
C ILE A 145 -12.03 2.38 -16.88
N ALA A 146 -11.13 3.35 -16.93
CA ALA A 146 -11.48 4.74 -16.68
C ALA A 146 -12.50 5.25 -17.71
N ASP A 147 -12.32 4.96 -19.00
CA ASP A 147 -13.24 5.34 -20.07
C ASP A 147 -14.61 4.69 -19.88
N GLN A 148 -14.66 3.42 -19.48
CA GLN A 148 -15.92 2.76 -19.13
C GLN A 148 -16.64 3.48 -17.98
N ILE A 149 -15.93 3.83 -16.91
CA ILE A 149 -16.48 4.60 -15.79
C ILE A 149 -16.95 5.98 -16.26
N MET A 150 -16.22 6.62 -17.17
CA MET A 150 -16.52 7.95 -17.70
C MET A 150 -17.80 8.02 -18.54
N GLN A 151 -18.37 6.90 -18.98
CA GLN A 151 -19.67 6.85 -19.67
C GLN A 151 -20.82 7.33 -18.75
N GLN A 152 -20.65 7.25 -17.44
CA GLN A 152 -21.66 7.70 -16.50
C GLN A 152 -21.55 9.21 -16.22
N LYS A 153 -22.67 9.82 -15.81
CA LYS A 153 -22.73 11.24 -15.40
C LYS A 153 -21.78 11.50 -14.22
N ARG A 154 -21.13 12.65 -14.21
CA ARG A 154 -20.15 13.05 -13.17
C ARG A 154 -20.67 12.81 -11.75
N THR A 155 -21.91 13.24 -11.44
CA THR A 155 -22.48 13.07 -10.10
C THR A 155 -22.61 11.59 -9.72
N ILE A 156 -23.06 10.75 -10.66
CA ILE A 156 -23.23 9.32 -10.40
C ILE A 156 -21.88 8.67 -10.08
N ARG A 157 -20.83 8.95 -10.87
CA ARG A 157 -19.49 8.44 -10.60
C ARG A 157 -18.98 8.82 -9.21
N ARG A 158 -19.12 10.10 -8.84
CA ARG A 158 -18.66 10.60 -7.53
C ARG A 158 -19.43 9.96 -6.38
N LEU A 159 -20.75 9.89 -6.47
CA LEU A 159 -21.57 9.28 -5.42
C LEU A 159 -21.33 7.78 -5.31
N THR A 160 -21.17 7.08 -6.44
CA THR A 160 -20.85 5.64 -6.43
C THR A 160 -19.50 5.39 -5.76
N SER A 161 -18.46 6.18 -6.09
CA SER A 161 -17.16 6.08 -5.42
C SER A 161 -17.29 6.26 -3.90
N GLN A 162 -18.10 7.21 -3.43
CA GLN A 162 -18.34 7.38 -1.98
C GLN A 162 -19.04 6.16 -1.33
N VAL A 163 -19.95 5.52 -2.05
CA VAL A 163 -20.66 4.33 -1.56
C VAL A 163 -19.72 3.13 -1.46
N VAL A 164 -18.98 2.83 -2.53
CA VAL A 164 -18.10 1.65 -2.56
C VAL A 164 -16.89 1.79 -1.63
N ARG A 165 -16.43 3.03 -1.38
CA ARG A 165 -15.30 3.32 -0.49
C ARG A 165 -15.66 3.36 1.01
N ARG A 166 -16.96 3.28 1.34
CA ARG A 166 -17.41 3.34 2.73
C ARG A 166 -16.71 2.33 3.66
N PRO A 167 -16.49 1.06 3.27
CA PRO A 167 -15.76 0.13 4.11
C PRO A 167 -14.34 0.60 4.43
N TRP A 168 -13.60 1.11 3.44
CA TRP A 168 -12.27 1.67 3.66
C TRP A 168 -12.27 2.86 4.60
N LYS A 169 -13.23 3.79 4.42
CA LYS A 169 -13.37 4.95 5.34
C LYS A 169 -13.57 4.52 6.77
N GLN A 170 -14.38 3.48 6.99
CA GLN A 170 -14.62 2.95 8.32
C GLN A 170 -13.37 2.29 8.88
N ARG A 171 -12.69 1.44 8.11
CA ARG A 171 -11.46 0.78 8.55
C ARG A 171 -10.33 1.75 8.84
N VAL A 172 -10.13 2.74 7.99
CA VAL A 172 -9.13 3.79 8.22
C VAL A 172 -9.43 4.58 9.49
N ALA A 173 -10.70 4.87 9.77
CA ALA A 173 -11.08 5.57 11.01
C ALA A 173 -10.86 4.71 12.27
N ASP A 174 -11.08 3.40 12.18
CA ASP A 174 -10.98 2.49 13.32
C ASP A 174 -9.53 2.07 13.62
N ASP A 175 -8.71 1.83 12.58
CA ASP A 175 -7.46 1.09 12.74
C ASP A 175 -6.19 1.93 12.47
N LEU A 176 -6.26 2.94 11.57
CA LEU A 176 -5.04 3.55 11.02
C LEU A 176 -4.23 4.32 12.05
N ASP A 177 -4.88 5.16 12.86
CA ASP A 177 -4.18 5.98 13.87
C ASP A 177 -3.53 5.09 14.95
N GLY A 178 -4.22 4.03 15.35
CA GLY A 178 -3.68 3.03 16.28
C GLY A 178 -2.51 2.26 15.68
N GLY A 179 -2.60 1.83 14.43
CA GLY A 179 -1.55 1.14 13.70
C GLY A 179 -0.27 1.96 13.60
N PHE A 180 -0.37 3.18 13.06
CA PHE A 180 0.77 4.11 12.99
C PHE A 180 1.36 4.41 14.37
N GLY A 181 0.51 4.61 15.39
CA GLY A 181 0.98 4.85 16.76
C GLY A 181 1.80 3.68 17.30
N MET A 182 1.36 2.43 17.09
CA MET A 182 2.10 1.23 17.51
C MET A 182 3.40 1.08 16.74
N GLN A 183 3.41 1.36 15.44
CA GLN A 183 4.60 1.34 14.61
C GLN A 183 5.64 2.35 15.11
N MET A 184 5.23 3.59 15.34
CA MET A 184 6.13 4.64 15.85
C MET A 184 6.61 4.35 17.27
N PHE A 185 5.76 3.83 18.14
CA PHE A 185 6.18 3.37 19.46
C PHE A 185 7.26 2.28 19.37
N GLY A 186 7.10 1.34 18.45
CA GLY A 186 8.10 0.31 18.17
C GLY A 186 9.45 0.89 17.75
N HIS A 187 9.46 1.89 16.86
CA HIS A 187 10.69 2.60 16.44
C HIS A 187 11.36 3.33 17.62
N LEU A 188 10.58 4.10 18.37
CA LEU A 188 11.09 4.84 19.54
C LEU A 188 11.63 3.91 20.62
N ALA A 189 10.97 2.77 20.88
CA ALA A 189 11.40 1.80 21.85
C ALA A 189 12.76 1.18 21.51
N LYS A 190 13.06 1.01 20.22
CA LYS A 190 14.36 0.52 19.73
C LYS A 190 15.41 1.62 19.61
N ARG A 191 15.01 2.89 19.62
CA ARG A 191 15.85 4.04 19.31
C ARG A 191 16.57 3.93 17.97
N GLU A 192 15.91 3.32 17.01
CA GLU A 192 16.41 3.18 15.65
C GLU A 192 15.26 3.35 14.66
N VAL A 193 15.55 3.97 13.52
CA VAL A 193 14.65 3.89 12.36
C VAL A 193 14.98 2.61 11.63
N VAL A 194 13.98 1.74 11.55
CA VAL A 194 14.14 0.38 10.98
C VAL A 194 14.04 0.41 9.47
N HIS A 195 13.37 1.42 8.92
CA HIS A 195 13.19 1.60 7.49
C HIS A 195 14.40 2.28 6.86
N THR A 196 15.45 1.50 6.61
CA THR A 196 16.51 1.92 5.71
C THR A 196 16.34 1.20 4.37
N GLN A 197 16.68 1.85 3.27
CA GLN A 197 16.61 1.23 1.95
C GLN A 197 17.35 -0.11 1.94
N ALA A 198 18.57 -0.17 2.50
CA ALA A 198 19.37 -1.38 2.56
C ALA A 198 18.65 -2.54 3.28
N ARG A 199 17.92 -2.25 4.35
CA ARG A 199 17.19 -3.28 5.12
C ARG A 199 15.92 -3.72 4.40
N THR A 200 15.24 -2.81 3.74
CA THR A 200 14.09 -3.12 2.90
C THR A 200 14.50 -4.02 1.73
N GLU A 201 15.61 -3.70 1.06
CA GLU A 201 16.15 -4.51 -0.02
C GLU A 201 16.61 -5.90 0.48
N GLU A 202 17.22 -5.99 1.65
CA GLU A 202 17.63 -7.26 2.26
C GLU A 202 16.41 -8.15 2.53
N VAL A 203 15.36 -7.60 3.11
CA VAL A 203 14.12 -8.35 3.40
C VAL A 203 13.43 -8.76 2.10
N ALA A 204 13.33 -7.87 1.12
CA ALA A 204 12.76 -8.18 -0.19
C ALA A 204 13.54 -9.32 -0.87
N ARG A 205 14.86 -9.23 -0.90
CA ARG A 205 15.73 -10.30 -1.44
C ARG A 205 15.55 -11.62 -0.72
N THR A 206 15.45 -11.60 0.62
CA THR A 206 15.24 -12.81 1.43
C THR A 206 13.86 -13.43 1.15
N ALA A 207 12.88 -12.59 0.87
CA ALA A 207 11.54 -12.99 0.47
C ALA A 207 11.42 -13.41 -1.02
N GLY A 208 12.52 -13.32 -1.79
CA GLY A 208 12.56 -13.65 -3.21
C GLY A 208 11.92 -12.57 -4.11
N VAL A 209 11.83 -11.33 -3.60
CA VAL A 209 11.28 -10.19 -4.33
C VAL A 209 12.42 -9.39 -4.95
N ASP A 210 12.44 -9.29 -6.27
CA ASP A 210 13.35 -8.41 -7.01
C ASP A 210 12.78 -6.99 -7.04
N THR A 211 13.41 -6.07 -6.36
CA THR A 211 13.02 -4.65 -6.31
C THR A 211 13.69 -3.81 -7.38
N GLY A 212 14.50 -4.43 -8.25
CA GLY A 212 15.14 -3.73 -9.39
C GLY A 212 16.17 -2.68 -8.98
N ALA A 213 16.76 -2.82 -7.77
CA ALA A 213 17.82 -1.93 -7.26
C ALA A 213 19.21 -2.30 -7.81
#